data_988ef7b0d94f9e19d51efac6f168e299
#
_entry.id   988ef7b0d94f9e19d51efac6f168e299
#
_cell.length_a   1.000
_cell.length_b   1.000
_cell.length_c   1.000
_cell.angle_alpha   90.00
_cell.angle_beta   90.00
_cell.angle_gamma   90.00
#
_symmetry.space_group_name_H-M   'P 1'
#
loop_
_entity.id
_entity.type
_entity.pdbx_description
1 polymer ?
#
loop_
_entity_poly.entity_id
_entity_poly.type
_entity_poly.pdbx_seq_one_letter_code
_entity_poly.pdbx_strand_id
1 'polypeptide(L)'
;MTFEHHFQWNGRCGPLDLVLSEHTFQPSTVSMLMAEALEIRDTDTVIDAGCGSGVLSIVAAKLGARRVVGIDAVADVVDVASENARRHGVSHVTSFYQGDLFAPLGSEFRADVIIGDVSGIPDELAAVSGWFPGGIGGGPSGAELPMRMLDAARRWLAPGGRLFLPTGSLQDESSILEKARDLYGDLVKLVERNIPFPSQLAKAPEVLRLIREHIISLTPKGSRYLWTARVWVAAGS
;
A
#
# COMPACT_ATOMS: atom_id res chain seq x y z
N MET A 1 13.26 -7.00 21.03
CA MET A 1 11.97 -6.49 20.55
C MET A 1 10.93 -7.55 20.79
N THR A 2 9.84 -7.25 21.47
CA THR A 2 8.72 -8.19 21.69
C THR A 2 7.71 -7.95 20.58
N PHE A 3 7.50 -8.94 19.72
CA PHE A 3 6.43 -8.91 18.73
C PHE A 3 5.13 -9.32 19.45
N GLU A 4 4.18 -8.40 19.54
CA GLU A 4 3.03 -8.53 20.45
C GLU A 4 1.84 -9.23 19.81
N HIS A 5 1.73 -9.22 18.48
CA HIS A 5 0.58 -9.76 17.76
C HIS A 5 0.98 -10.66 16.60
N HIS A 6 0.18 -11.70 16.37
CA HIS A 6 0.27 -12.55 15.19
C HIS A 6 -0.92 -12.29 14.27
N PHE A 7 -0.66 -12.25 12.97
CA PHE A 7 -1.67 -12.09 11.94
C PHE A 7 -1.51 -13.19 10.87
N GLN A 8 -2.61 -13.92 10.62
CA GLN A 8 -2.63 -14.95 9.59
C GLN A 8 -2.99 -14.32 8.24
N TRP A 9 -2.01 -14.20 7.35
CA TRP A 9 -2.23 -13.80 5.97
C TRP A 9 -2.70 -15.00 5.14
N ASN A 10 -3.91 -14.89 4.55
CA ASN A 10 -4.49 -15.92 3.69
C ASN A 10 -4.62 -15.47 2.22
N GLY A 11 -3.93 -14.41 1.83
CA GLY A 11 -3.84 -13.95 0.44
C GLY A 11 -2.86 -14.76 -0.40
N ARG A 12 -2.47 -14.20 -1.54
CA ARG A 12 -1.52 -14.83 -2.48
C ARG A 12 -0.23 -15.24 -1.77
N CYS A 13 0.31 -16.40 -2.12
CA CYS A 13 1.46 -17.06 -1.49
C CYS A 13 1.27 -17.45 -0.01
N GLY A 14 0.06 -17.34 0.52
CA GLY A 14 -0.27 -17.78 1.88
C GLY A 14 -0.54 -19.28 2.00
N PRO A 15 -0.76 -19.78 3.24
CA PRO A 15 -0.84 -19.00 4.47
C PRO A 15 0.52 -18.51 4.96
N LEU A 16 0.59 -17.28 5.54
CA LEU A 16 1.76 -16.74 6.18
C LEU A 16 1.39 -16.30 7.61
N ASP A 17 2.15 -16.75 8.60
CA ASP A 17 2.05 -16.27 9.98
C ASP A 17 2.96 -15.07 10.16
N LEU A 18 2.38 -13.88 10.19
CA LEU A 18 3.11 -12.61 10.32
C LEU A 18 3.12 -12.14 11.77
N VAL A 19 4.25 -11.65 12.22
CA VAL A 19 4.33 -10.87 13.47
C VAL A 19 4.08 -9.40 13.17
N LEU A 20 3.46 -8.70 14.11
CA LEU A 20 3.20 -7.27 14.05
C LEU A 20 3.65 -6.61 15.35
N SER A 21 4.07 -5.35 15.28
CA SER A 21 4.23 -4.46 16.44
C SER A 21 2.99 -3.58 16.59
N GLU A 22 2.93 -2.80 17.66
CA GLU A 22 1.87 -1.81 17.89
C GLU A 22 1.82 -0.71 16.81
N HIS A 23 2.95 -0.46 16.11
CA HIS A 23 3.05 0.53 15.04
C HIS A 23 2.87 -0.07 13.65
N THR A 24 2.77 -1.40 13.52
CA THR A 24 2.64 -2.05 12.23
C THR A 24 1.19 -2.05 11.77
N PHE A 25 0.94 -1.49 10.58
CA PHE A 25 -0.36 -1.61 9.95
C PHE A 25 -0.67 -3.08 9.63
N GLN A 26 -1.82 -3.56 10.11
CA GLN A 26 -2.28 -4.91 9.81
C GLN A 26 -2.68 -5.03 8.34
N PRO A 27 -2.15 -6.02 7.59
CA PRO A 27 -2.52 -6.22 6.19
C PRO A 27 -4.02 -6.28 5.98
N SER A 28 -4.51 -5.52 5.01
CA SER A 28 -5.93 -5.30 4.77
C SER A 28 -6.43 -6.01 3.51
N THR A 29 -7.72 -5.81 3.18
CA THR A 29 -8.28 -6.24 1.89
C THR A 29 -7.57 -5.54 0.73
N VAL A 30 -7.10 -4.28 0.88
CA VAL A 30 -6.33 -3.58 -0.16
C VAL A 30 -5.01 -4.30 -0.40
N SER A 31 -4.28 -4.68 0.66
CA SER A 31 -3.05 -5.46 0.53
C SER A 31 -3.29 -6.81 -0.16
N MET A 32 -4.44 -7.46 0.08
CA MET A 32 -4.83 -8.68 -0.66
C MET A 32 -5.04 -8.42 -2.14
N LEU A 33 -5.74 -7.32 -2.50
CA LEU A 33 -5.94 -6.94 -3.90
C LEU A 33 -4.64 -6.58 -4.60
N MET A 34 -3.73 -5.88 -3.90
CA MET A 34 -2.39 -5.61 -4.40
C MET A 34 -1.63 -6.90 -4.68
N ALA A 35 -1.61 -7.83 -3.73
CA ALA A 35 -0.95 -9.12 -3.91
C ALA A 35 -1.54 -9.93 -5.08
N GLU A 36 -2.87 -9.91 -5.27
CA GLU A 36 -3.55 -10.54 -6.41
C GLU A 36 -3.09 -9.93 -7.75
N ALA A 37 -2.94 -8.61 -7.80
CA ALA A 37 -2.59 -7.85 -8.99
C ALA A 37 -1.10 -7.93 -9.37
N LEU A 38 -0.21 -8.25 -8.42
CA LEU A 38 1.23 -8.26 -8.67
C LEU A 38 1.62 -9.28 -9.77
N GLU A 39 2.34 -8.79 -10.76
CA GLU A 39 3.02 -9.61 -11.75
C GLU A 39 4.52 -9.41 -11.59
N ILE A 40 5.24 -10.45 -11.19
CA ILE A 40 6.68 -10.43 -10.90
C ILE A 40 7.38 -11.43 -11.79
N ARG A 41 8.51 -10.99 -12.37
CA ARG A 41 9.42 -11.82 -13.17
C ARG A 41 10.64 -12.19 -12.33
N ASP A 42 11.32 -13.26 -12.66
CA ASP A 42 12.53 -13.75 -11.99
C ASP A 42 13.75 -12.80 -12.09
N THR A 43 13.68 -11.85 -13.03
CA THR A 43 14.71 -10.80 -13.22
C THR A 43 14.39 -9.52 -12.44
N ASP A 44 13.15 -9.35 -11.96
CA ASP A 44 12.67 -8.08 -11.42
C ASP A 44 13.39 -7.70 -10.10
N THR A 45 13.80 -6.44 -10.04
CA THR A 45 14.13 -5.73 -8.81
C THR A 45 12.88 -4.95 -8.39
N VAL A 46 12.42 -5.17 -7.15
CA VAL A 46 11.18 -4.61 -6.61
C VAL A 46 11.48 -3.61 -5.50
N ILE A 47 10.79 -2.47 -5.50
CA ILE A 47 10.68 -1.58 -4.33
C ILE A 47 9.27 -1.70 -3.77
N ASP A 48 9.15 -1.88 -2.46
CA ASP A 48 7.90 -1.87 -1.71
C ASP A 48 7.90 -0.61 -0.81
N ALA A 49 7.23 0.44 -1.26
CA ALA A 49 7.16 1.73 -0.59
C ALA A 49 6.01 1.73 0.43
N GLY A 50 6.33 1.96 1.71
CA GLY A 50 5.41 1.76 2.83
C GLY A 50 5.21 0.27 3.13
N CYS A 51 6.32 -0.48 3.28
CA CYS A 51 6.28 -1.94 3.30
C CYS A 51 5.54 -2.55 4.52
N GLY A 52 5.29 -1.78 5.57
CA GLY A 52 4.55 -2.23 6.75
C GLY A 52 5.09 -3.56 7.31
N SER A 53 4.23 -4.55 7.44
CA SER A 53 4.61 -5.90 7.89
C SER A 53 5.56 -6.65 6.95
N GLY A 54 5.86 -6.10 5.77
CA GLY A 54 6.63 -6.75 4.71
C GLY A 54 5.86 -7.77 3.90
N VAL A 55 4.54 -7.88 4.06
CA VAL A 55 3.74 -8.92 3.39
C VAL A 55 3.84 -8.86 1.87
N LEU A 56 3.75 -7.67 1.26
CA LEU A 56 3.86 -7.51 -0.20
C LEU A 56 5.28 -7.77 -0.68
N SER A 57 6.29 -7.37 0.09
CA SER A 57 7.69 -7.74 -0.15
C SER A 57 7.90 -9.26 -0.14
N ILE A 58 7.31 -9.97 0.83
CA ILE A 58 7.37 -11.44 0.91
C ILE A 58 6.65 -12.09 -0.27
N VAL A 59 5.48 -11.57 -0.64
CA VAL A 59 4.74 -12.05 -1.81
C VAL A 59 5.58 -11.86 -3.08
N ALA A 60 6.16 -10.67 -3.31
CA ALA A 60 7.02 -10.41 -4.46
C ALA A 60 8.22 -11.36 -4.52
N ALA A 61 8.89 -11.60 -3.38
CA ALA A 61 10.00 -12.54 -3.28
C ALA A 61 9.56 -14.00 -3.58
N LYS A 62 8.42 -14.43 -3.06
CA LYS A 62 7.85 -15.79 -3.33
C LYS A 62 7.36 -15.96 -4.77
N LEU A 63 7.02 -14.87 -5.46
CA LEU A 63 6.71 -14.86 -6.89
C LEU A 63 7.96 -14.93 -7.77
N GLY A 64 9.15 -14.86 -7.18
CA GLY A 64 10.41 -15.06 -7.87
C GLY A 64 11.22 -13.78 -8.11
N ALA A 65 10.89 -12.64 -7.48
CA ALA A 65 11.69 -11.44 -7.60
C ALA A 65 13.18 -11.71 -7.31
N ARG A 66 14.06 -11.21 -8.15
CA ARG A 66 15.52 -11.32 -7.95
C ARG A 66 15.99 -10.56 -6.70
N ARG A 67 15.37 -9.44 -6.43
CA ARG A 67 15.65 -8.58 -5.28
C ARG A 67 14.43 -7.78 -4.89
N VAL A 68 14.17 -7.66 -3.59
CA VAL A 68 13.10 -6.82 -3.05
C VAL A 68 13.69 -5.87 -2.01
N VAL A 69 13.34 -4.60 -2.11
CA VAL A 69 13.71 -3.57 -1.13
C VAL A 69 12.43 -2.96 -0.56
N GLY A 70 12.14 -3.26 0.70
CA GLY A 70 11.07 -2.64 1.46
C GLY A 70 11.54 -1.39 2.17
N ILE A 71 10.71 -0.35 2.18
CA ILE A 71 11.02 0.91 2.88
C ILE A 71 9.80 1.33 3.68
N ASP A 72 10.03 1.71 4.94
CA ASP A 72 8.99 2.27 5.79
C ASP A 72 9.55 3.44 6.61
N ALA A 73 8.69 4.41 6.94
CA ALA A 73 9.09 5.57 7.73
C ALA A 73 9.32 5.24 9.21
N VAL A 74 8.69 4.18 9.69
CA VAL A 74 8.69 3.76 11.10
C VAL A 74 9.77 2.71 11.36
N ALA A 75 10.69 2.98 12.29
CA ALA A 75 11.89 2.17 12.50
C ALA A 75 11.59 0.73 12.95
N ASP A 76 10.72 0.53 13.93
CA ASP A 76 10.39 -0.80 14.44
C ASP A 76 9.59 -1.66 13.44
N VAL A 77 8.88 -1.02 12.51
CA VAL A 77 8.21 -1.68 11.41
C VAL A 77 9.20 -2.35 10.44
N VAL A 78 10.36 -1.73 10.23
CA VAL A 78 11.45 -2.32 9.42
C VAL A 78 11.98 -3.61 10.04
N ASP A 79 12.11 -3.66 11.36
CA ASP A 79 12.52 -4.86 12.08
C ASP A 79 11.46 -5.97 12.00
N VAL A 80 10.16 -5.58 12.10
CA VAL A 80 9.02 -6.50 11.88
C VAL A 80 9.07 -7.12 10.48
N ALA A 81 9.22 -6.31 9.44
CA ALA A 81 9.29 -6.77 8.06
C ALA A 81 10.47 -7.72 7.83
N SER A 82 11.64 -7.40 8.43
CA SER A 82 12.84 -8.23 8.38
C SER A 82 12.62 -9.59 9.05
N GLU A 83 11.99 -9.61 10.23
CA GLU A 83 11.67 -10.85 10.94
C GLU A 83 10.65 -11.69 10.17
N ASN A 84 9.61 -11.08 9.60
CA ASN A 84 8.64 -11.78 8.76
C ASN A 84 9.31 -12.39 7.52
N ALA A 85 10.19 -11.68 6.85
CA ALA A 85 10.94 -12.20 5.70
C ALA A 85 11.82 -13.39 6.09
N ARG A 86 12.49 -13.34 7.27
CA ARG A 86 13.27 -14.44 7.82
C ARG A 86 12.42 -15.68 8.11
N ARG A 87 11.26 -15.49 8.75
CA ARG A 87 10.33 -16.59 9.07
C ARG A 87 9.82 -17.31 7.83
N HIS A 88 9.65 -16.56 6.74
CA HIS A 88 9.12 -17.09 5.48
C HIS A 88 10.20 -17.46 4.46
N GLY A 89 11.50 -17.46 4.87
CA GLY A 89 12.61 -18.00 4.08
C GLY A 89 13.02 -17.15 2.89
N VAL A 90 12.67 -15.84 2.87
CA VAL A 90 12.97 -14.93 1.76
C VAL A 90 14.00 -13.84 2.08
N SER A 91 14.60 -13.86 3.26
CA SER A 91 15.61 -12.88 3.70
C SER A 91 16.85 -12.80 2.81
N HIS A 92 17.12 -13.84 2.01
CA HIS A 92 18.25 -13.87 1.08
C HIS A 92 18.05 -12.97 -0.16
N VAL A 93 16.80 -12.57 -0.49
CA VAL A 93 16.47 -11.67 -1.60
C VAL A 93 15.79 -10.37 -1.15
N THR A 94 15.45 -10.23 0.16
CA THR A 94 14.80 -9.04 0.70
C THR A 94 15.73 -8.20 1.56
N SER A 95 15.56 -6.89 1.54
CA SER A 95 16.24 -5.94 2.43
C SER A 95 15.26 -4.85 2.83
N PHE A 96 15.31 -4.40 4.09
CA PHE A 96 14.38 -3.38 4.59
C PHE A 96 15.14 -2.19 5.15
N TYR A 97 14.64 -0.97 4.90
CA TYR A 97 15.28 0.26 5.31
C TYR A 97 14.26 1.24 5.90
N GLN A 98 14.68 1.93 6.95
CA GLN A 98 13.91 3.05 7.47
C GLN A 98 14.14 4.29 6.60
N GLY A 99 13.06 4.96 6.21
CA GLY A 99 13.12 6.24 5.53
C GLY A 99 11.80 6.70 4.96
N ASP A 100 11.75 7.99 4.60
CA ASP A 100 10.60 8.57 3.92
C ASP A 100 10.64 8.19 2.44
N LEU A 101 9.68 7.35 2.03
CA LEU A 101 9.55 6.83 0.67
C LEU A 101 10.86 6.22 0.15
N PHE A 102 11.51 6.85 -0.81
CA PHE A 102 12.70 6.33 -1.49
C PHE A 102 14.02 6.91 -0.97
N ALA A 103 13.98 7.73 0.09
CA ALA A 103 15.16 8.45 0.59
C ALA A 103 16.37 7.57 0.94
N PRO A 104 16.22 6.32 1.44
CA PRO A 104 17.37 5.47 1.72
C PRO A 104 18.10 4.93 0.48
N LEU A 105 17.53 5.07 -0.71
CA LEU A 105 18.08 4.46 -1.92
C LEU A 105 19.20 5.30 -2.52
N GLY A 106 20.27 4.64 -2.99
CA GLY A 106 21.35 5.28 -3.74
C GLY A 106 20.87 5.78 -5.10
N SER A 107 21.46 6.87 -5.60
CA SER A 107 21.01 7.56 -6.83
C SER A 107 20.95 6.68 -8.08
N GLU A 108 21.76 5.64 -8.14
CA GLU A 108 21.84 4.69 -9.26
C GLU A 108 20.87 3.51 -9.16
N PHE A 109 20.12 3.41 -8.05
CA PHE A 109 19.16 2.32 -7.88
C PHE A 109 18.01 2.48 -8.89
N ARG A 110 17.61 1.39 -9.52
CA ARG A 110 16.41 1.33 -10.39
C ARG A 110 15.65 0.06 -10.10
N ALA A 111 14.32 0.16 -10.12
CA ALA A 111 13.41 -0.95 -9.91
C ALA A 111 12.60 -1.24 -11.17
N ASP A 112 12.45 -2.51 -11.49
CA ASP A 112 11.57 -3.00 -12.55
C ASP A 112 10.09 -2.96 -12.09
N VAL A 113 9.88 -3.04 -10.77
CA VAL A 113 8.55 -2.95 -10.15
C VAL A 113 8.59 -2.06 -8.92
N ILE A 114 7.64 -1.14 -8.80
CA ILE A 114 7.36 -0.39 -7.58
C ILE A 114 5.96 -0.77 -7.08
N ILE A 115 5.88 -1.19 -5.83
CA ILE A 115 4.64 -1.39 -5.09
C ILE A 115 4.41 -0.12 -4.27
N GLY A 116 3.34 0.63 -4.59
CA GLY A 116 3.04 1.92 -3.96
C GLY A 116 1.87 1.85 -2.98
N ASP A 117 1.87 0.85 -2.07
CA ASP A 117 0.80 0.68 -1.06
C ASP A 117 1.07 1.54 0.17
N VAL A 118 1.11 2.85 -0.03
CA VAL A 118 1.25 3.83 1.06
C VAL A 118 -0.11 4.23 1.64
N SER A 119 -0.11 4.82 2.83
CA SER A 119 -1.35 5.31 3.49
C SER A 119 -2.12 6.25 2.57
N GLY A 120 -3.37 5.92 2.27
CA GLY A 120 -4.17 6.58 1.24
C GLY A 120 -5.61 6.91 1.68
N ILE A 121 -5.89 7.08 2.99
CA ILE A 121 -7.19 7.58 3.48
C ILE A 121 -7.02 8.94 4.16
N PRO A 122 -8.06 9.79 4.21
CA PRO A 122 -8.00 11.08 4.90
C PRO A 122 -7.58 10.92 6.37
N ASP A 123 -6.79 11.87 6.88
CA ASP A 123 -6.31 11.86 8.27
C ASP A 123 -7.46 11.77 9.29
N GLU A 124 -8.58 12.47 9.03
CA GLU A 124 -9.76 12.38 9.90
C GLU A 124 -10.40 10.99 9.90
N LEU A 125 -10.45 10.32 8.74
CA LEU A 125 -10.95 8.97 8.66
C LEU A 125 -9.98 8.00 9.36
N ALA A 126 -8.67 8.18 9.22
CA ALA A 126 -7.67 7.39 9.92
C ALA A 126 -7.83 7.52 11.44
N ALA A 127 -8.02 8.75 11.94
CA ALA A 127 -8.18 9.02 13.38
C ALA A 127 -9.42 8.37 14.00
N VAL A 128 -10.57 8.38 13.29
CA VAL A 128 -11.84 7.85 13.83
C VAL A 128 -12.06 6.36 13.56
N SER A 129 -11.36 5.80 12.57
CA SER A 129 -11.54 4.39 12.18
C SER A 129 -10.82 3.41 13.08
N GLY A 130 -9.71 3.82 13.69
CA GLY A 130 -8.81 2.93 14.40
C GLY A 130 -8.09 1.91 13.50
N TRP A 131 -8.11 2.08 12.18
CA TRP A 131 -7.47 1.16 11.24
C TRP A 131 -5.96 1.34 11.15
N PHE A 132 -5.48 2.57 11.40
CA PHE A 132 -4.06 2.90 11.29
C PHE A 132 -3.45 3.12 12.67
N PRO A 133 -2.30 2.52 12.97
CA PRO A 133 -1.55 2.84 14.18
C PRO A 133 -1.24 4.34 14.25
N GLY A 134 -1.50 4.94 15.41
CA GLY A 134 -1.32 6.38 15.61
C GLY A 134 -2.28 7.29 14.84
N GLY A 135 -3.28 6.75 14.12
CA GLY A 135 -4.28 7.53 13.39
C GLY A 135 -3.70 8.32 12.21
N ILE A 136 -2.55 7.90 11.66
CA ILE A 136 -1.86 8.60 10.56
C ILE A 136 -2.45 8.13 9.22
N GLY A 137 -3.06 9.06 8.48
CA GLY A 137 -3.60 8.85 7.14
C GLY A 137 -2.63 9.21 6.02
N GLY A 138 -3.19 9.47 4.85
CA GLY A 138 -2.47 9.90 3.65
C GLY A 138 -2.50 11.41 3.40
N GLY A 139 -2.89 12.20 4.42
CA GLY A 139 -3.12 13.64 4.35
C GLY A 139 -4.60 14.02 4.43
N PRO A 140 -4.96 15.30 4.33
CA PRO A 140 -6.34 15.81 4.50
C PRO A 140 -7.36 15.15 3.57
N SER A 141 -6.99 14.86 2.32
CA SER A 141 -7.87 14.19 1.35
C SER A 141 -7.55 12.70 1.15
N GLY A 142 -6.46 12.21 1.77
CA GLY A 142 -5.93 10.87 1.55
C GLY A 142 -5.16 10.72 0.24
N ALA A 143 -5.01 11.79 -0.54
CA ALA A 143 -4.29 11.78 -1.81
C ALA A 143 -2.85 12.30 -1.69
N GLU A 144 -2.53 13.04 -0.64
CA GLU A 144 -1.28 13.79 -0.53
C GLU A 144 -0.06 12.88 -0.49
N LEU A 145 -0.08 11.84 0.34
CA LEU A 145 1.03 10.90 0.41
C LEU A 145 1.14 10.02 -0.86
N PRO A 146 0.03 9.45 -1.41
CA PRO A 146 0.07 8.79 -2.72
C PRO A 146 0.62 9.67 -3.84
N MET A 147 0.24 10.95 -3.92
CA MET A 147 0.77 11.88 -4.94
C MET A 147 2.27 12.16 -4.75
N ARG A 148 2.74 12.33 -3.49
CA ARG A 148 4.18 12.45 -3.19
C ARG A 148 4.95 11.19 -3.61
N MET A 149 4.37 10.02 -3.33
CA MET A 149 4.95 8.74 -3.73
C MET A 149 5.06 8.64 -5.25
N LEU A 150 4.01 9.01 -6.00
CA LEU A 150 4.02 9.03 -7.47
C LEU A 150 5.11 9.94 -8.04
N ASP A 151 5.25 11.18 -7.52
CA ASP A 151 6.30 12.11 -7.94
C ASP A 151 7.70 11.52 -7.69
N ALA A 152 7.91 10.97 -6.50
CA ALA A 152 9.19 10.42 -6.11
C ALA A 152 9.54 9.14 -6.88
N ALA A 153 8.58 8.25 -7.09
CA ALA A 153 8.76 6.94 -7.74
C ALA A 153 9.32 7.04 -9.16
N ARG A 154 9.00 8.13 -9.89
CA ARG A 154 9.45 8.33 -11.26
C ARG A 154 10.97 8.23 -11.43
N ARG A 155 11.73 8.72 -10.45
CA ARG A 155 13.19 8.66 -10.46
C ARG A 155 13.74 7.24 -10.32
N TRP A 156 12.99 6.38 -9.61
CA TRP A 156 13.44 5.05 -9.21
C TRP A 156 12.93 3.94 -10.10
N LEU A 157 11.92 4.21 -10.92
CA LEU A 157 11.37 3.25 -11.86
C LEU A 157 12.31 3.15 -13.09
N ALA A 158 12.68 1.92 -13.46
CA ALA A 158 13.45 1.65 -14.66
C ALA A 158 12.61 1.93 -15.93
N PRO A 159 13.23 2.22 -17.08
CA PRO A 159 12.51 2.27 -18.34
C PRO A 159 11.75 0.97 -18.60
N GLY A 160 10.45 1.06 -18.92
CA GLY A 160 9.57 -0.11 -19.06
C GLY A 160 9.23 -0.81 -17.76
N GLY A 161 9.60 -0.25 -16.62
CA GLY A 161 9.20 -0.72 -15.30
C GLY A 161 7.71 -0.51 -15.04
N ARG A 162 7.19 -1.10 -13.97
CA ARG A 162 5.76 -1.11 -13.62
C ARG A 162 5.56 -0.58 -12.20
N LEU A 163 4.63 0.36 -12.05
CA LEU A 163 4.21 0.86 -10.75
C LEU A 163 2.79 0.36 -10.46
N PHE A 164 2.61 -0.39 -9.39
CA PHE A 164 1.32 -0.84 -8.90
C PHE A 164 0.81 0.14 -7.85
N LEU A 165 -0.39 0.67 -8.06
CA LEU A 165 -0.98 1.76 -7.29
C LEU A 165 -2.37 1.35 -6.79
N PRO A 166 -2.60 1.23 -5.47
CA PRO A 166 -3.93 1.09 -4.94
C PRO A 166 -4.62 2.45 -4.86
N THR A 167 -5.91 2.47 -5.20
CA THR A 167 -6.77 3.62 -4.99
C THR A 167 -8.15 3.17 -4.54
N GLY A 168 -9.01 4.12 -4.19
CA GLY A 168 -10.39 3.79 -3.88
C GLY A 168 -11.24 4.98 -3.47
N SER A 169 -12.52 4.69 -3.27
CA SER A 169 -13.51 5.73 -2.96
C SER A 169 -13.43 6.29 -1.53
N LEU A 170 -12.45 5.88 -0.72
CA LEU A 170 -12.17 6.45 0.60
C LEU A 170 -11.07 7.51 0.59
N GLN A 171 -10.76 8.08 -0.58
CA GLN A 171 -9.77 9.14 -0.78
C GLN A 171 -10.14 9.98 -1.99
N ASP A 172 -9.48 11.11 -2.20
CA ASP A 172 -9.59 11.85 -3.46
C ASP A 172 -8.88 11.08 -4.58
N GLU A 173 -9.54 10.02 -5.03
CA GLU A 173 -9.04 9.14 -6.08
C GLU A 173 -8.81 9.86 -7.40
N SER A 174 -9.64 10.87 -7.70
CA SER A 174 -9.55 11.63 -8.96
C SER A 174 -8.20 12.33 -9.08
N SER A 175 -7.77 13.05 -8.05
CA SER A 175 -6.49 13.76 -8.02
C SER A 175 -5.31 12.80 -8.15
N ILE A 176 -5.37 11.62 -7.50
CA ILE A 176 -4.31 10.60 -7.61
C ILE A 176 -4.22 10.06 -9.03
N LEU A 177 -5.36 9.72 -9.65
CA LEU A 177 -5.37 9.14 -11.01
C LEU A 177 -5.00 10.17 -12.07
N GLU A 178 -5.39 11.45 -11.92
CA GLU A 178 -4.95 12.54 -12.77
C GLU A 178 -3.43 12.69 -12.70
N LYS A 179 -2.88 12.82 -11.50
CA LYS A 179 -1.44 12.89 -11.27
C LYS A 179 -0.68 11.70 -11.85
N ALA A 180 -1.20 10.49 -11.66
CA ALA A 180 -0.56 9.29 -12.18
C ALA A 180 -0.55 9.27 -13.72
N ARG A 181 -1.63 9.72 -14.38
CA ARG A 181 -1.68 9.85 -15.85
C ARG A 181 -0.70 10.91 -16.37
N ASP A 182 -0.60 12.03 -15.68
CA ASP A 182 0.33 13.11 -16.05
C ASP A 182 1.80 12.65 -16.00
N LEU A 183 2.14 11.80 -15.03
CA LEU A 183 3.51 11.33 -14.82
C LEU A 183 3.88 10.10 -15.64
N TYR A 184 2.94 9.19 -15.87
CA TYR A 184 3.19 7.85 -16.39
C TYR A 184 2.39 7.52 -17.67
N GLY A 185 1.47 8.38 -18.08
CA GLY A 185 0.58 8.11 -19.20
C GLY A 185 -0.59 7.20 -18.84
N ASP A 186 -0.88 6.22 -19.68
CA ASP A 186 -2.06 5.36 -19.49
C ASP A 186 -1.93 4.46 -18.26
N LEU A 187 -3.04 4.34 -17.54
CA LEU A 187 -3.19 3.45 -16.40
C LEU A 187 -4.11 2.28 -16.78
N VAL A 188 -3.69 1.07 -16.47
CA VAL A 188 -4.52 -0.12 -16.62
C VAL A 188 -5.10 -0.52 -15.27
N LYS A 189 -6.44 -0.57 -15.18
CA LYS A 189 -7.12 -1.08 -13.99
C LYS A 189 -7.05 -2.61 -13.98
N LEU A 190 -6.38 -3.19 -12.98
CA LEU A 190 -6.20 -4.63 -12.85
C LEU A 190 -7.29 -5.28 -12.00
N VAL A 191 -7.66 -4.63 -10.90
CA VAL A 191 -8.60 -5.17 -9.92
C VAL A 191 -9.55 -4.05 -9.45
N GLU A 192 -10.81 -4.43 -9.22
CA GLU A 192 -11.81 -3.58 -8.57
C GLU A 192 -12.67 -4.43 -7.63
N ARG A 193 -12.90 -3.97 -6.42
CA ARG A 193 -13.73 -4.68 -5.45
C ARG A 193 -14.52 -3.72 -4.56
N ASN A 194 -15.79 -4.02 -4.37
CA ASN A 194 -16.64 -3.36 -3.39
C ASN A 194 -16.49 -4.03 -2.03
N ILE A 195 -16.14 -3.24 -1.03
CA ILE A 195 -15.82 -3.68 0.33
C ILE A 195 -16.86 -3.10 1.30
N PRO A 196 -17.39 -3.88 2.25
CA PRO A 196 -18.28 -3.35 3.27
C PRO A 196 -17.60 -2.25 4.11
N PHE A 197 -18.32 -1.13 4.30
CA PHE A 197 -17.91 -0.06 5.19
C PHE A 197 -18.66 -0.16 6.52
N PRO A 198 -18.00 0.00 7.68
CA PRO A 198 -18.66 -0.13 8.98
C PRO A 198 -19.80 0.85 9.16
N SER A 199 -21.02 0.35 9.44
CA SER A 199 -22.23 1.18 9.51
C SER A 199 -22.19 2.24 10.62
N GLN A 200 -21.45 1.99 11.70
CA GLN A 200 -21.26 2.98 12.77
C GLN A 200 -20.35 4.11 12.30
N LEU A 201 -19.26 3.77 11.62
CA LEU A 201 -18.31 4.73 11.08
C LEU A 201 -18.95 5.59 9.97
N ALA A 202 -19.86 5.02 9.17
CA ALA A 202 -20.61 5.77 8.15
C ALA A 202 -21.49 6.91 8.72
N LYS A 203 -21.74 6.91 10.04
CA LYS A 203 -22.53 7.95 10.73
C LYS A 203 -21.65 8.94 11.51
N ALA A 204 -20.33 8.74 11.52
CA ALA A 204 -19.41 9.65 12.20
C ALA A 204 -19.44 11.03 11.53
N PRO A 205 -19.43 12.14 12.30
CA PRO A 205 -19.47 13.51 11.77
C PRO A 205 -18.36 13.76 10.74
N GLU A 206 -17.16 13.24 10.98
CA GLU A 206 -15.98 13.34 10.13
C GLU A 206 -16.23 12.68 8.76
N VAL A 207 -16.77 11.47 8.76
CA VAL A 207 -17.10 10.72 7.54
C VAL A 207 -18.20 11.44 6.75
N LEU A 208 -19.23 11.93 7.43
CA LEU A 208 -20.31 12.69 6.79
C LEU A 208 -19.80 14.01 6.19
N ARG A 209 -18.81 14.66 6.83
CA ARG A 209 -18.15 15.84 6.30
C ARG A 209 -17.37 15.50 5.01
N LEU A 210 -16.51 14.50 5.05
CA LEU A 210 -15.71 14.05 3.91
C LEU A 210 -16.60 13.68 2.70
N ILE A 211 -17.76 13.07 2.94
CA ILE A 211 -18.76 12.77 1.87
C ILE A 211 -19.34 14.05 1.30
N ARG A 212 -19.74 15.03 2.14
CA ARG A 212 -20.30 16.31 1.68
C ARG A 212 -19.30 17.14 0.87
N GLU A 213 -18.03 17.04 1.23
CA GLU A 213 -16.93 17.72 0.53
C GLU A 213 -16.45 16.93 -0.71
N HIS A 214 -17.10 15.83 -1.04
CA HIS A 214 -16.77 14.94 -2.17
C HIS A 214 -15.34 14.36 -2.14
N ILE A 215 -14.72 14.32 -0.95
CA ILE A 215 -13.38 13.71 -0.76
C ILE A 215 -13.50 12.19 -0.79
N ILE A 216 -14.53 11.63 -0.15
CA ILE A 216 -14.80 10.19 -0.18
C ILE A 216 -16.21 9.92 -0.68
N SER A 217 -16.45 8.71 -1.17
CA SER A 217 -17.79 8.27 -1.54
C SER A 217 -18.11 6.87 -1.05
N LEU A 218 -19.35 6.69 -0.60
CA LEU A 218 -19.90 5.41 -0.17
C LEU A 218 -21.12 5.08 -0.99
N THR A 219 -21.23 3.83 -1.44
CA THR A 219 -22.40 3.33 -2.18
C THR A 219 -23.35 2.60 -1.23
N PRO A 220 -24.60 3.03 -1.07
CA PRO A 220 -25.58 2.31 -0.26
C PRO A 220 -25.97 0.99 -0.94
N LYS A 221 -26.05 -0.09 -0.14
CA LYS A 221 -26.53 -1.40 -0.59
C LYS A 221 -27.44 -2.02 0.48
N GLY A 222 -28.73 -1.80 0.35
CA GLY A 222 -29.71 -2.12 1.41
C GLY A 222 -29.43 -1.31 2.66
N SER A 223 -29.23 -1.97 3.79
CA SER A 223 -28.89 -1.35 5.10
C SER A 223 -27.39 -1.11 5.31
N ARG A 224 -26.55 -1.43 4.32
CA ARG A 224 -25.09 -1.36 4.40
C ARG A 224 -24.53 -0.28 3.48
N TYR A 225 -23.32 0.13 3.77
CA TYR A 225 -22.52 0.97 2.87
C TYR A 225 -21.34 0.15 2.32
N LEU A 226 -21.00 0.42 1.07
CA LEU A 226 -19.82 -0.15 0.42
C LEU A 226 -18.90 1.00 0.00
N TRP A 227 -17.61 0.74 0.02
CA TRP A 227 -16.61 1.55 -0.67
C TRP A 227 -15.93 0.70 -1.72
N THR A 228 -15.31 1.33 -2.70
CA THR A 228 -14.66 0.62 -3.80
C THR A 228 -13.15 0.77 -3.69
N ALA A 229 -12.44 -0.36 -3.67
CA ALA A 229 -10.98 -0.40 -3.81
C ALA A 229 -10.60 -0.81 -5.24
N ARG A 230 -9.51 -0.25 -5.74
CA ARG A 230 -8.97 -0.52 -7.08
C ARG A 230 -7.46 -0.70 -7.01
N VAL A 231 -6.93 -1.49 -7.93
CA VAL A 231 -5.49 -1.57 -8.18
C VAL A 231 -5.24 -1.25 -9.64
N TRP A 232 -4.31 -0.36 -9.87
CA TRP A 232 -3.88 0.09 -11.18
C TRP A 232 -2.41 -0.27 -11.40
N VAL A 233 -2.03 -0.41 -12.67
CA VAL A 233 -0.63 -0.45 -13.07
C VAL A 233 -0.37 0.68 -14.05
N ALA A 234 0.74 1.39 -13.81
CA ALA A 234 1.33 2.35 -14.71
C ALA A 234 2.64 1.80 -15.28
N ALA A 235 2.94 2.08 -16.54
CA ALA A 235 4.24 1.75 -17.16
C ALA A 235 5.20 2.91 -17.02
N GLY A 236 6.46 2.63 -16.68
CA GLY A 236 7.54 3.60 -16.74
C GLY A 236 7.83 3.97 -18.20
N SER A 237 7.91 5.26 -18.49
CA SER A 237 8.31 5.81 -19.81
C SER A 237 9.82 5.71 -20.01
#